data_dc060d7a957c98e030a5ab6884e862ae
#
_entry.id   dc060d7a957c98e030a5ab6884e862ae
#
_cell.length_a   1.000
_cell.length_b   1.000
_cell.length_c   1.000
_cell.angle_alpha   90.00
_cell.angle_beta   90.00
_cell.angle_gamma   90.00
#
_symmetry.space_group_name_H-M   'P 1'
#
loop_
_entity.id
_entity.type
_entity.pdbx_description
1 polymer ?
#
loop_
_entity_poly.entity_id
_entity_poly.type
_entity_poly.pdbx_seq_one_letter_code
_entity_poly.pdbx_strand_id
1 'polypeptide(L)'
;MIHTAYRIKAVLFDFDGTLTKPGALDFPRLKKEIGCPPDDPILEFIDGLPTRIERETSLSALEQFEMRAAVDSEPNLGAEDLIAYLRSRRSGMGIITRNRLSCIERALQNFNAVNISDFDIVVSRETPVDIKPSGDGVLLAARTLNVDIKQILMIGDYIFDIQAGQAAGCMTALLGDGAVSGFSNIHSDFRASDLEEIKDIIRLGLPLSMGKLPNDLLEKLLHRFNFDDPSVLIHAGVGEDITAVDIDEEEVLVIKSDPITFATDQMGHYAVLVNANDIATSGATPRWLLTTLLFPSGVVPSGIGKVIHELESVSRQWNISLCGGHTEITDAVTRPVIIGMLAGTVAKRD
;
A
#
# COMPACT_ATOMS: atom_id res chain seq x y z
N MET A 1 2.32 1.52 9.04
CA MET A 1 3.76 1.93 9.03
C MET A 1 4.51 1.06 8.02
N ILE A 2 5.34 1.64 7.16
CA ILE A 2 6.09 0.87 6.14
C ILE A 2 7.32 0.29 6.81
N HIS A 3 7.19 -0.88 7.42
CA HIS A 3 8.33 -1.62 7.98
C HIS A 3 8.94 -2.61 6.97
N THR A 4 8.18 -2.96 5.93
CA THR A 4 8.60 -3.92 4.90
C THR A 4 8.31 -3.33 3.52
N ALA A 5 9.29 -3.40 2.62
CA ALA A 5 9.08 -3.01 1.23
C ALA A 5 8.15 -4.01 0.54
N TYR A 6 7.22 -3.51 -0.26
CA TYR A 6 6.32 -4.31 -1.07
C TYR A 6 6.17 -3.72 -2.47
N ARG A 7 5.81 -4.55 -3.43
CA ARG A 7 5.65 -4.13 -4.83
C ARG A 7 4.29 -4.59 -5.34
N ILE A 8 3.55 -3.68 -5.98
CA ILE A 8 2.25 -3.93 -6.60
C ILE A 8 2.41 -3.81 -8.12
N LYS A 9 1.89 -4.78 -8.86
CA LYS A 9 1.76 -4.75 -10.31
C LYS A 9 0.33 -4.88 -10.79
N ALA A 10 -0.53 -5.47 -9.96
CA ALA A 10 -1.95 -5.58 -10.25
C ALA A 10 -2.78 -5.41 -8.98
N VAL A 11 -4.00 -4.92 -9.17
CA VAL A 11 -4.98 -4.69 -8.10
C VAL A 11 -6.26 -5.44 -8.47
N LEU A 12 -6.74 -6.25 -7.54
CA LEU A 12 -8.01 -6.95 -7.65
C LEU A 12 -9.00 -6.37 -6.65
N PHE A 13 -10.18 -6.07 -7.11
CA PHE A 13 -11.23 -5.47 -6.31
C PHE A 13 -12.37 -6.44 -6.08
N ASP A 14 -12.92 -6.49 -4.87
CA ASP A 14 -14.32 -6.81 -4.74
C ASP A 14 -15.17 -5.72 -5.39
N PHE A 15 -16.43 -6.00 -5.65
CA PHE A 15 -17.29 -5.04 -6.35
C PHE A 15 -18.28 -4.35 -5.42
N ASP A 16 -19.14 -5.13 -4.76
CA ASP A 16 -20.25 -4.61 -3.95
C ASP A 16 -19.77 -4.16 -2.57
N GLY A 17 -19.89 -2.87 -2.25
CA GLY A 17 -19.35 -2.28 -1.01
C GLY A 17 -17.90 -1.79 -1.14
N THR A 18 -17.19 -2.21 -2.19
CA THR A 18 -15.81 -1.78 -2.47
C THR A 18 -15.77 -0.75 -3.61
N LEU A 19 -16.08 -1.14 -4.85
CA LEU A 19 -16.17 -0.20 -5.99
C LEU A 19 -17.52 0.53 -6.02
N THR A 20 -18.59 -0.10 -5.54
CA THR A 20 -19.87 0.56 -5.29
C THR A 20 -20.00 0.96 -3.82
N LYS A 21 -20.86 1.94 -3.54
CA LYS A 21 -21.18 2.33 -2.15
C LYS A 21 -21.75 1.14 -1.37
N PRO A 22 -21.33 0.96 -0.11
CA PRO A 22 -21.90 -0.07 0.75
C PRO A 22 -23.39 0.19 1.01
N GLY A 23 -24.16 -0.88 1.19
CA GLY A 23 -25.57 -0.82 1.59
C GLY A 23 -26.58 -0.89 0.45
N ALA A 24 -26.16 -0.94 -0.83
CA ALA A 24 -27.07 -1.20 -1.96
C ALA A 24 -27.72 -2.59 -1.87
N LEU A 25 -27.02 -3.57 -1.30
CA LEU A 25 -27.48 -4.93 -1.04
C LEU A 25 -27.95 -5.06 0.43
N ASP A 26 -29.27 -5.05 0.65
CA ASP A 26 -29.88 -5.32 1.98
C ASP A 26 -29.94 -6.84 2.22
N PHE A 27 -28.80 -7.46 2.50
CA PHE A 27 -28.71 -8.90 2.78
C PHE A 27 -29.61 -9.38 3.92
N PRO A 28 -29.80 -8.67 5.04
CA PRO A 28 -30.76 -9.06 6.07
C PRO A 28 -32.19 -9.26 5.55
N ARG A 29 -32.63 -8.38 4.67
CA ARG A 29 -33.95 -8.49 4.03
C ARG A 29 -34.05 -9.72 3.11
N LEU A 30 -33.05 -9.92 2.28
CA LEU A 30 -33.00 -11.08 1.38
C LEU A 30 -32.95 -12.39 2.18
N LYS A 31 -32.10 -12.49 3.19
CA LYS A 31 -32.01 -13.68 4.06
C LYS A 31 -33.36 -14.04 4.67
N LYS A 32 -34.11 -13.03 5.15
CA LYS A 32 -35.45 -13.22 5.68
C LYS A 32 -36.42 -13.73 4.62
N GLU A 33 -36.33 -13.23 3.39
CA GLU A 33 -37.22 -13.60 2.27
C GLU A 33 -37.02 -15.06 1.84
N ILE A 34 -35.77 -15.53 1.79
CA ILE A 34 -35.44 -16.91 1.38
C ILE A 34 -35.33 -17.89 2.55
N GLY A 35 -35.54 -17.45 3.79
CA GLY A 35 -35.42 -18.28 5.00
C GLY A 35 -34.00 -18.64 5.40
N CYS A 36 -32.98 -17.88 4.94
CA CYS A 36 -31.59 -18.07 5.31
C CYS A 36 -31.34 -17.54 6.74
N PRO A 37 -30.64 -18.31 7.60
CA PRO A 37 -30.22 -17.83 8.91
C PRO A 37 -29.38 -16.54 8.82
N PRO A 38 -29.43 -15.63 9.80
CA PRO A 38 -28.67 -14.37 9.76
C PRO A 38 -27.18 -14.52 9.59
N ASP A 39 -26.61 -15.56 10.19
CA ASP A 39 -25.15 -15.78 10.21
C ASP A 39 -24.65 -16.65 9.04
N ASP A 40 -25.54 -17.32 8.30
CA ASP A 40 -25.15 -18.22 7.21
C ASP A 40 -24.87 -17.43 5.91
N PRO A 41 -23.85 -17.80 5.15
CA PRO A 41 -23.63 -17.26 3.82
C PRO A 41 -24.73 -17.70 2.85
N ILE A 42 -25.25 -16.76 2.07
CA ILE A 42 -26.46 -16.98 1.24
C ILE A 42 -26.28 -18.08 0.18
N LEU A 43 -25.17 -18.07 -0.56
CA LEU A 43 -24.95 -19.03 -1.65
C LEU A 43 -24.79 -20.45 -1.10
N GLU A 44 -24.03 -20.62 -0.02
CA GLU A 44 -23.82 -21.89 0.66
C GLU A 44 -25.14 -22.41 1.26
N PHE A 45 -25.97 -21.51 1.81
CA PHE A 45 -27.31 -21.88 2.27
C PHE A 45 -28.19 -22.38 1.12
N ILE A 46 -28.21 -21.67 0.00
CA ILE A 46 -29.00 -22.06 -1.19
C ILE A 46 -28.53 -23.43 -1.73
N ASP A 47 -27.23 -23.64 -1.82
CA ASP A 47 -26.67 -24.93 -2.28
C ASP A 47 -27.02 -26.09 -1.36
N GLY A 48 -27.15 -25.83 -0.04
CA GLY A 48 -27.55 -26.81 0.97
C GLY A 48 -29.04 -27.13 1.01
N LEU A 49 -29.89 -26.42 0.27
CA LEU A 49 -31.33 -26.68 0.26
C LEU A 49 -31.65 -28.08 -0.32
N PRO A 50 -32.64 -28.81 0.29
CA PRO A 50 -32.83 -30.23 0.00
C PRO A 50 -33.35 -30.48 -1.41
N THR A 51 -34.17 -29.63 -1.97
CA THR A 51 -34.78 -29.86 -3.28
C THR A 51 -34.23 -28.90 -4.35
N ARG A 52 -34.20 -29.38 -5.58
CA ARG A 52 -33.83 -28.57 -6.75
C ARG A 52 -34.76 -27.34 -6.90
N ILE A 53 -36.05 -27.50 -6.62
CA ILE A 53 -37.06 -26.42 -6.77
C ILE A 53 -36.77 -25.30 -5.75
N GLU A 54 -36.47 -25.66 -4.50
CA GLU A 54 -36.11 -24.68 -3.48
C GLU A 54 -34.84 -23.92 -3.85
N ARG A 55 -33.82 -24.62 -4.32
CA ARG A 55 -32.56 -23.97 -4.80
C ARG A 55 -32.81 -23.01 -5.95
N GLU A 56 -33.52 -23.43 -7.00
CA GLU A 56 -33.83 -22.60 -8.16
C GLU A 56 -34.69 -21.39 -7.77
N THR A 57 -35.67 -21.54 -6.86
CA THR A 57 -36.50 -20.43 -6.38
C THR A 57 -35.69 -19.42 -5.58
N SER A 58 -34.89 -19.87 -4.64
CA SER A 58 -34.05 -19.00 -3.82
C SER A 58 -32.95 -18.31 -4.64
N LEU A 59 -32.37 -19.01 -5.61
CA LEU A 59 -31.40 -18.43 -6.53
C LEU A 59 -32.05 -17.34 -7.40
N SER A 60 -33.25 -17.57 -7.92
CA SER A 60 -33.99 -16.57 -8.69
C SER A 60 -34.32 -15.32 -7.86
N ALA A 61 -34.67 -15.51 -6.58
CA ALA A 61 -34.91 -14.39 -5.67
C ALA A 61 -33.62 -13.57 -5.43
N LEU A 62 -32.48 -14.25 -5.21
CA LEU A 62 -31.20 -13.62 -5.08
C LEU A 62 -30.82 -12.82 -6.34
N GLU A 63 -30.97 -13.41 -7.53
CA GLU A 63 -30.66 -12.76 -8.82
C GLU A 63 -31.49 -11.50 -9.05
N GLN A 64 -32.78 -11.55 -8.74
CA GLN A 64 -33.67 -10.39 -8.86
C GLN A 64 -33.28 -9.28 -7.87
N PHE A 65 -32.85 -9.69 -6.67
CA PHE A 65 -32.40 -8.76 -5.64
C PHE A 65 -31.09 -8.06 -6.03
N GLU A 66 -30.11 -8.83 -6.50
CA GLU A 66 -28.83 -8.32 -6.97
C GLU A 66 -29.01 -7.38 -8.18
N MET A 67 -29.88 -7.74 -9.13
CA MET A 67 -30.14 -6.89 -10.30
C MET A 67 -30.82 -5.56 -9.91
N ARG A 68 -31.74 -5.57 -8.94
CA ARG A 68 -32.32 -4.32 -8.42
C ARG A 68 -31.27 -3.45 -7.74
N ALA A 69 -30.44 -4.05 -6.90
CA ALA A 69 -29.34 -3.33 -6.27
C ALA A 69 -28.35 -2.76 -7.30
N ALA A 70 -28.07 -3.49 -8.37
CA ALA A 70 -27.21 -3.02 -9.46
C ALA A 70 -27.81 -1.81 -10.23
N VAL A 71 -29.15 -1.73 -10.34
CA VAL A 71 -29.83 -0.57 -10.94
C VAL A 71 -29.65 0.69 -10.09
N ASP A 72 -29.75 0.55 -8.78
CA ASP A 72 -29.75 1.64 -7.79
C ASP A 72 -28.37 1.93 -7.20
N SER A 73 -27.34 1.11 -7.56
CA SER A 73 -25.99 1.27 -7.03
C SER A 73 -25.34 2.56 -7.52
N GLU A 74 -24.48 3.14 -6.68
CA GLU A 74 -23.65 4.30 -7.00
C GLU A 74 -22.16 3.96 -6.84
N PRO A 75 -21.26 4.62 -7.60
CA PRO A 75 -19.82 4.50 -7.36
C PRO A 75 -19.46 4.83 -5.91
N ASN A 76 -18.56 4.06 -5.32
CA ASN A 76 -17.99 4.43 -4.02
C ASN A 76 -17.12 5.69 -4.17
N LEU A 77 -17.04 6.47 -3.11
CA LEU A 77 -16.24 7.70 -3.11
C LEU A 77 -14.76 7.40 -3.42
N GLY A 78 -14.22 8.02 -4.47
CA GLY A 78 -12.84 7.80 -4.91
C GLY A 78 -12.63 6.61 -5.84
N ALA A 79 -13.66 5.77 -6.13
CA ALA A 79 -13.51 4.60 -6.98
C ALA A 79 -13.09 4.95 -8.41
N GLU A 80 -13.75 5.93 -9.03
CA GLU A 80 -13.42 6.36 -10.40
C GLU A 80 -12.02 6.98 -10.47
N ASP A 81 -11.65 7.79 -9.48
CA ASP A 81 -10.31 8.41 -9.38
C ASP A 81 -9.21 7.35 -9.21
N LEU A 82 -9.46 6.33 -8.39
CA LEU A 82 -8.52 5.22 -8.18
C LEU A 82 -8.33 4.41 -9.48
N ILE A 83 -9.42 4.07 -10.18
CA ILE A 83 -9.36 3.35 -11.46
C ILE A 83 -8.66 4.18 -12.52
N ALA A 84 -8.96 5.48 -12.63
CA ALA A 84 -8.27 6.40 -13.55
C ALA A 84 -6.77 6.49 -13.24
N TYR A 85 -6.41 6.55 -11.96
CA TYR A 85 -5.01 6.52 -11.53
C TYR A 85 -4.31 5.22 -11.95
N LEU A 86 -4.89 4.05 -11.68
CA LEU A 86 -4.32 2.76 -12.05
C LEU A 86 -4.16 2.61 -13.58
N ARG A 87 -5.13 3.07 -14.37
CA ARG A 87 -4.99 3.14 -15.84
C ARG A 87 -3.79 3.98 -16.27
N SER A 88 -3.63 5.18 -15.66
CA SER A 88 -2.51 6.07 -15.97
C SER A 88 -1.15 5.42 -15.70
N ARG A 89 -1.11 4.48 -14.75
CA ARG A 89 0.09 3.72 -14.36
C ARG A 89 0.23 2.41 -15.13
N ARG A 90 -0.73 2.04 -15.96
CA ARG A 90 -0.80 0.76 -16.69
C ARG A 90 -0.68 -0.44 -15.77
N SER A 91 -1.29 -0.34 -14.58
CA SER A 91 -1.36 -1.42 -13.62
C SER A 91 -2.44 -2.41 -14.06
N GLY A 92 -2.20 -3.71 -13.90
CA GLY A 92 -3.22 -4.72 -14.11
C GLY A 92 -4.39 -4.52 -13.15
N MET A 93 -5.63 -4.67 -13.63
CA MET A 93 -6.82 -4.51 -12.80
C MET A 93 -7.81 -5.65 -13.04
N GLY A 94 -8.46 -6.11 -11.96
CA GLY A 94 -9.53 -7.11 -12.07
C GLY A 94 -10.59 -6.97 -10.99
N ILE A 95 -11.74 -7.58 -11.25
CA ILE A 95 -12.84 -7.72 -10.30
C ILE A 95 -12.94 -9.18 -9.89
N ILE A 96 -13.04 -9.46 -8.58
CA ILE A 96 -13.32 -10.78 -8.01
C ILE A 96 -14.56 -10.66 -7.14
N THR A 97 -15.68 -11.17 -7.63
CA THR A 97 -16.97 -10.99 -6.95
C THR A 97 -17.74 -12.31 -6.81
N ARG A 98 -18.65 -12.35 -5.84
CA ARG A 98 -19.65 -13.43 -5.70
C ARG A 98 -20.95 -13.12 -6.47
N ASN A 99 -21.00 -11.94 -7.09
CA ASN A 99 -22.13 -11.49 -7.89
C ASN A 99 -22.05 -11.99 -9.34
N ARG A 100 -23.11 -11.81 -10.11
CA ARG A 100 -23.19 -12.16 -11.53
C ARG A 100 -22.56 -11.08 -12.41
N LEU A 101 -22.00 -11.50 -13.54
CA LEU A 101 -21.42 -10.59 -14.53
C LEU A 101 -22.44 -9.54 -15.02
N SER A 102 -23.68 -9.97 -15.28
CA SER A 102 -24.74 -9.06 -15.72
C SER A 102 -25.08 -7.96 -14.69
N CYS A 103 -24.97 -8.24 -13.40
CA CYS A 103 -25.17 -7.24 -12.35
C CYS A 103 -24.00 -6.24 -12.31
N ILE A 104 -22.77 -6.71 -12.49
CA ILE A 104 -21.59 -5.85 -12.58
C ILE A 104 -21.69 -4.90 -13.77
N GLU A 105 -22.00 -5.44 -14.95
CA GLU A 105 -22.20 -4.63 -16.19
C GLU A 105 -23.31 -3.59 -16.01
N ARG A 106 -24.42 -3.97 -15.35
CA ARG A 106 -25.53 -3.05 -15.10
C ARG A 106 -25.13 -1.94 -14.12
N ALA A 107 -24.45 -2.29 -13.03
CA ALA A 107 -24.00 -1.33 -12.01
C ALA A 107 -22.97 -0.35 -12.58
N LEU A 108 -22.04 -0.82 -13.42
CA LEU A 108 -21.03 0.04 -14.06
C LEU A 108 -21.65 1.07 -15.02
N GLN A 109 -22.89 0.91 -15.48
CA GLN A 109 -23.60 1.94 -16.24
C GLN A 109 -23.94 3.19 -15.40
N ASN A 110 -23.87 3.10 -14.07
CA ASN A 110 -24.08 4.22 -13.16
C ASN A 110 -22.77 5.00 -12.89
N PHE A 111 -21.62 4.50 -13.37
CA PHE A 111 -20.33 5.19 -13.31
C PHE A 111 -20.21 6.16 -14.48
N ASN A 112 -19.55 7.31 -14.28
CA ASN A 112 -19.38 8.32 -15.33
C ASN A 112 -18.20 8.00 -16.27
N ALA A 113 -17.12 7.44 -15.73
CA ALA A 113 -15.85 7.30 -16.43
C ALA A 113 -15.25 5.89 -16.37
N VAL A 114 -16.01 4.92 -15.86
CA VAL A 114 -15.56 3.53 -15.69
C VAL A 114 -16.54 2.57 -16.34
N ASN A 115 -16.02 1.60 -17.06
CA ASN A 115 -16.79 0.55 -17.68
C ASN A 115 -16.06 -0.80 -17.59
N ILE A 116 -16.72 -1.88 -18.01
CA ILE A 116 -16.19 -3.25 -17.87
C ILE A 116 -14.84 -3.45 -18.58
N SER A 117 -14.59 -2.75 -19.69
CA SER A 117 -13.33 -2.87 -20.45
C SER A 117 -12.12 -2.21 -19.76
N ASP A 118 -12.32 -1.52 -18.65
CA ASP A 118 -11.24 -0.99 -17.84
C ASP A 118 -10.56 -2.06 -16.98
N PHE A 119 -11.21 -3.20 -16.84
CA PHE A 119 -10.70 -4.34 -16.10
C PHE A 119 -10.19 -5.41 -17.04
N ASP A 120 -8.96 -5.86 -16.84
CA ASP A 120 -8.31 -6.91 -17.64
C ASP A 120 -8.96 -8.28 -17.41
N ILE A 121 -9.60 -8.47 -16.26
CA ILE A 121 -10.33 -9.69 -15.89
C ILE A 121 -11.48 -9.39 -14.94
N VAL A 122 -12.60 -10.09 -15.14
CA VAL A 122 -13.71 -10.13 -14.19
C VAL A 122 -14.00 -11.59 -13.85
N VAL A 123 -13.82 -11.96 -12.59
CA VAL A 123 -14.19 -13.26 -12.04
C VAL A 123 -15.51 -13.09 -11.29
N SER A 124 -16.57 -13.61 -11.86
CA SER A 124 -17.94 -13.58 -11.33
C SER A 124 -18.37 -14.96 -10.85
N ARG A 125 -19.59 -15.07 -10.33
CA ARG A 125 -20.20 -16.35 -9.91
C ARG A 125 -20.25 -17.38 -11.03
N GLU A 126 -20.38 -16.94 -12.29
CA GLU A 126 -20.45 -17.82 -13.46
C GLU A 126 -19.07 -18.30 -13.95
N THR A 127 -18.00 -17.73 -13.45
CA THR A 127 -16.63 -18.17 -13.80
C THR A 127 -16.40 -19.58 -13.25
N PRO A 128 -15.86 -20.54 -14.03
CA PRO A 128 -15.72 -21.92 -13.62
C PRO A 128 -14.53 -22.13 -12.66
N VAL A 129 -14.58 -21.47 -11.51
CA VAL A 129 -13.64 -21.59 -10.38
C VAL A 129 -14.43 -21.47 -9.08
N ASP A 130 -13.86 -21.95 -7.97
CA ASP A 130 -14.48 -21.81 -6.67
C ASP A 130 -14.53 -20.30 -6.26
N ILE A 131 -15.72 -19.90 -5.77
CA ILE A 131 -15.97 -18.51 -5.36
C ILE A 131 -15.26 -18.18 -4.04
N LYS A 132 -15.12 -16.87 -3.74
CA LYS A 132 -14.63 -16.40 -2.43
C LYS A 132 -15.44 -17.07 -1.29
N PRO A 133 -14.80 -17.61 -0.26
CA PRO A 133 -13.42 -17.35 0.23
C PRO A 133 -12.32 -18.20 -0.42
N SER A 134 -12.59 -19.01 -1.47
CA SER A 134 -11.51 -19.70 -2.21
C SER A 134 -10.57 -18.68 -2.86
N GLY A 135 -9.28 -19.02 -2.94
CA GLY A 135 -8.27 -18.26 -3.66
C GLY A 135 -8.26 -18.46 -5.17
N ASP A 136 -9.09 -19.37 -5.71
CA ASP A 136 -9.03 -19.80 -7.12
C ASP A 136 -9.27 -18.67 -8.11
N GLY A 137 -10.23 -17.78 -7.81
CA GLY A 137 -10.49 -16.59 -8.60
C GLY A 137 -9.30 -15.63 -8.66
N VAL A 138 -8.63 -15.43 -7.52
CA VAL A 138 -7.41 -14.60 -7.42
C VAL A 138 -6.26 -15.25 -8.18
N LEU A 139 -6.07 -16.57 -8.07
CA LEU A 139 -5.06 -17.33 -8.82
C LEU A 139 -5.34 -17.32 -10.33
N LEU A 140 -6.61 -17.38 -10.75
CA LEU A 140 -6.99 -17.22 -12.14
C LEU A 140 -6.59 -15.82 -12.65
N ALA A 141 -6.91 -14.78 -11.89
CA ALA A 141 -6.54 -13.41 -12.24
C ALA A 141 -5.01 -13.23 -12.34
N ALA A 142 -4.24 -13.78 -11.40
CA ALA A 142 -2.78 -13.75 -11.45
C ALA A 142 -2.21 -14.35 -12.75
N ARG A 143 -2.76 -15.52 -13.16
CA ARG A 143 -2.36 -16.17 -14.42
C ARG A 143 -2.75 -15.35 -15.64
N THR A 144 -3.97 -14.83 -15.68
CA THR A 144 -4.47 -14.02 -16.82
C THR A 144 -3.67 -12.73 -16.98
N LEU A 145 -3.35 -12.07 -15.89
CA LEU A 145 -2.55 -10.85 -15.88
C LEU A 145 -1.04 -11.11 -16.06
N ASN A 146 -0.60 -12.36 -15.97
CA ASN A 146 0.80 -12.76 -15.97
C ASN A 146 1.63 -11.99 -14.91
N VAL A 147 1.09 -11.92 -13.69
CA VAL A 147 1.68 -11.23 -12.54
C VAL A 147 1.94 -12.24 -11.42
N ASP A 148 3.10 -12.14 -10.76
CA ASP A 148 3.41 -12.91 -9.56
C ASP A 148 2.36 -12.61 -8.47
N ILE A 149 1.82 -13.66 -7.88
CA ILE A 149 0.78 -13.57 -6.85
C ILE A 149 1.17 -12.64 -5.70
N LYS A 150 2.45 -12.59 -5.33
CA LYS A 150 2.98 -11.70 -4.28
C LYS A 150 3.03 -10.23 -4.69
N GLN A 151 2.77 -9.91 -5.96
CA GLN A 151 2.71 -8.54 -6.49
C GLN A 151 1.27 -8.11 -6.80
N ILE A 152 0.30 -8.87 -6.32
CA ILE A 152 -1.13 -8.57 -6.42
C ILE A 152 -1.63 -8.07 -5.07
N LEU A 153 -2.48 -7.04 -5.09
CA LEU A 153 -3.22 -6.56 -3.94
C LEU A 153 -4.71 -6.87 -4.16
N MET A 154 -5.30 -7.71 -3.29
CA MET A 154 -6.74 -7.95 -3.22
C MET A 154 -7.37 -6.97 -2.23
N ILE A 155 -8.36 -6.21 -2.69
CA ILE A 155 -9.07 -5.19 -1.91
C ILE A 155 -10.54 -5.59 -1.78
N GLY A 156 -11.06 -5.56 -0.57
CA GLY A 156 -12.47 -5.80 -0.31
C GLY A 156 -12.89 -5.27 1.05
N ASP A 157 -14.18 -5.19 1.27
CA ASP A 157 -14.79 -4.70 2.52
C ASP A 157 -15.26 -5.85 3.43
N TYR A 158 -15.17 -7.10 2.92
CA TYR A 158 -15.67 -8.26 3.64
C TYR A 158 -14.60 -9.33 3.89
N ILE A 159 -14.85 -10.20 4.91
CA ILE A 159 -13.92 -11.26 5.32
C ILE A 159 -13.53 -12.20 4.17
N PHE A 160 -14.47 -12.52 3.28
CA PHE A 160 -14.22 -13.47 2.19
C PHE A 160 -13.20 -12.95 1.17
N ASP A 161 -13.07 -11.63 1.04
CA ASP A 161 -12.06 -11.00 0.17
C ASP A 161 -10.66 -11.23 0.73
N ILE A 162 -10.53 -11.00 2.04
CA ILE A 162 -9.27 -11.18 2.74
C ILE A 162 -8.87 -12.65 2.77
N GLN A 163 -9.81 -13.55 3.07
CA GLN A 163 -9.57 -14.99 3.05
C GLN A 163 -9.18 -15.50 1.66
N ALA A 164 -9.85 -15.03 0.59
CA ALA A 164 -9.50 -15.40 -0.78
C ALA A 164 -8.09 -14.92 -1.16
N GLY A 165 -7.73 -13.68 -0.81
CA GLY A 165 -6.39 -13.16 -1.02
C GLY A 165 -5.32 -13.96 -0.26
N GLN A 166 -5.57 -14.27 1.00
CA GLN A 166 -4.68 -15.08 1.85
C GLN A 166 -4.54 -16.52 1.33
N ALA A 167 -5.65 -17.15 0.94
CA ALA A 167 -5.64 -18.49 0.38
C ALA A 167 -4.84 -18.56 -0.94
N ALA A 168 -4.89 -17.50 -1.74
CA ALA A 168 -4.08 -17.36 -2.95
C ALA A 168 -2.61 -16.98 -2.68
N GLY A 169 -2.30 -16.41 -1.51
CA GLY A 169 -0.97 -15.95 -1.13
C GLY A 169 -0.61 -14.56 -1.66
N CYS A 170 -1.60 -13.72 -2.00
CA CYS A 170 -1.40 -12.31 -2.38
C CYS A 170 -1.50 -11.38 -1.17
N MET A 171 -1.14 -10.10 -1.37
CA MET A 171 -1.39 -9.05 -0.39
C MET A 171 -2.88 -8.72 -0.30
N THR A 172 -3.32 -8.34 0.88
CA THR A 172 -4.73 -8.04 1.18
C THR A 172 -4.90 -6.67 1.81
N ALA A 173 -5.95 -5.95 1.41
CA ALA A 173 -6.35 -4.70 2.02
C ALA A 173 -7.85 -4.75 2.39
N LEU A 174 -8.14 -4.56 3.67
CA LEU A 174 -9.51 -4.43 4.17
C LEU A 174 -9.93 -2.97 4.11
N LEU A 175 -11.03 -2.71 3.39
CA LEU A 175 -11.65 -1.39 3.26
C LEU A 175 -12.75 -1.21 4.32
N GLY A 176 -12.77 -0.05 4.98
CA GLY A 176 -13.76 0.31 5.99
C GLY A 176 -13.30 0.06 7.42
N ASP A 177 -14.09 0.54 8.39
CA ASP A 177 -13.73 0.58 9.81
C ASP A 177 -13.74 -0.78 10.52
N GLY A 178 -14.02 -1.87 9.81
CA GLY A 178 -14.14 -3.21 10.41
C GLY A 178 -15.28 -3.30 11.47
N ALA A 179 -16.19 -2.31 11.48
CA ALA A 179 -17.26 -2.18 12.49
C ALA A 179 -18.41 -3.19 12.31
N VAL A 180 -18.35 -4.04 11.28
CA VAL A 180 -19.28 -5.17 11.18
C VAL A 180 -18.88 -6.17 12.25
N SER A 181 -19.73 -6.32 13.24
CA SER A 181 -19.57 -7.17 14.40
C SER A 181 -19.07 -8.57 14.00
N GLY A 182 -17.88 -8.94 14.45
CA GLY A 182 -17.25 -10.24 14.21
C GLY A 182 -15.86 -10.19 13.55
N PHE A 183 -15.40 -9.04 13.05
CA PHE A 183 -14.16 -8.92 12.24
C PHE A 183 -12.93 -8.39 12.99
N SER A 184 -13.00 -8.21 14.31
CA SER A 184 -11.88 -7.73 15.13
C SER A 184 -10.61 -8.60 15.04
N ASN A 185 -10.72 -9.83 14.57
CA ASN A 185 -9.62 -10.80 14.48
C ASN A 185 -9.14 -11.07 13.03
N ILE A 186 -9.62 -10.32 12.02
CA ILE A 186 -9.14 -10.52 10.65
C ILE A 186 -7.80 -9.84 10.50
N HIS A 187 -6.79 -10.63 10.17
CA HIS A 187 -5.47 -10.16 9.83
C HIS A 187 -5.42 -9.89 8.32
N SER A 188 -5.42 -8.63 7.91
CA SER A 188 -5.09 -8.19 6.55
C SER A 188 -3.72 -7.51 6.56
N ASP A 189 -3.02 -7.51 5.42
CA ASP A 189 -1.72 -6.83 5.31
C ASP A 189 -1.88 -5.31 5.46
N PHE A 190 -2.99 -4.77 4.94
CA PHE A 190 -3.33 -3.35 5.03
C PHE A 190 -4.78 -3.18 5.50
N ARG A 191 -5.04 -2.02 6.12
CA ARG A 191 -6.38 -1.53 6.43
C ARG A 191 -6.48 -0.09 5.97
N ALA A 192 -7.63 0.29 5.44
CA ALA A 192 -7.92 1.63 4.96
C ALA A 192 -9.38 1.97 5.26
N SER A 193 -9.63 3.22 5.66
CA SER A 193 -10.99 3.72 5.93
C SER A 193 -11.76 3.99 4.64
N ASP A 194 -11.04 4.35 3.56
CA ASP A 194 -11.60 4.75 2.27
C ASP A 194 -10.66 4.41 1.10
N LEU A 195 -11.13 4.67 -0.12
CA LEU A 195 -10.36 4.39 -1.34
C LEU A 195 -9.21 5.37 -1.59
N GLU A 196 -9.16 6.52 -0.95
CA GLU A 196 -8.01 7.43 -1.03
C GLU A 196 -6.83 6.86 -0.21
N GLU A 197 -7.08 6.31 0.97
CA GLU A 197 -6.06 5.58 1.73
C GLU A 197 -5.58 4.33 0.99
N ILE A 198 -6.48 3.61 0.30
CA ILE A 198 -6.11 2.50 -0.59
C ILE A 198 -5.18 2.98 -1.71
N LYS A 199 -5.48 4.11 -2.33
CA LYS A 199 -4.65 4.70 -3.37
C LYS A 199 -3.25 5.06 -2.85
N ASP A 200 -3.15 5.57 -1.63
CA ASP A 200 -1.86 5.82 -0.98
C ASP A 200 -1.06 4.53 -0.75
N ILE A 201 -1.70 3.44 -0.31
CA ILE A 201 -1.08 2.12 -0.17
C ILE A 201 -0.55 1.64 -1.53
N ILE A 202 -1.36 1.75 -2.58
CA ILE A 202 -0.97 1.36 -3.93
C ILE A 202 0.20 2.20 -4.43
N ARG A 203 0.17 3.53 -4.26
CA ARG A 203 1.24 4.44 -4.67
C ARG A 203 2.60 4.07 -4.08
N LEU A 204 2.62 3.64 -2.82
CA LEU A 204 3.84 3.21 -2.14
C LEU A 204 4.40 1.89 -2.68
N GLY A 205 3.57 1.05 -3.29
CA GLY A 205 3.96 -0.23 -3.90
C GLY A 205 4.25 -0.16 -5.41
N LEU A 206 3.89 0.92 -6.09
CA LEU A 206 4.11 1.07 -7.52
C LEU A 206 5.54 1.49 -7.86
N PRO A 207 6.15 0.92 -8.92
CA PRO A 207 7.48 1.32 -9.37
C PRO A 207 7.54 2.80 -9.75
N LEU A 208 8.63 3.45 -9.35
CA LEU A 208 8.95 4.81 -9.75
C LEU A 208 9.77 4.83 -11.05
N SER A 209 9.53 5.83 -11.89
CA SER A 209 10.39 6.16 -13.03
C SER A 209 11.61 6.97 -12.56
N MET A 210 12.60 7.09 -13.45
CA MET A 210 13.75 7.97 -13.21
C MET A 210 13.32 9.41 -12.92
N GLY A 211 14.03 10.07 -12.02
CA GLY A 211 13.78 11.45 -11.61
C GLY A 211 13.80 11.64 -10.10
N LYS A 212 13.44 12.82 -9.66
CA LYS A 212 13.28 13.11 -8.22
C LYS A 212 12.11 12.32 -7.65
N LEU A 213 12.21 11.97 -6.37
CA LEU A 213 11.08 11.44 -5.62
C LEU A 213 9.95 12.50 -5.62
N PRO A 214 8.69 12.16 -5.92
CA PRO A 214 7.58 13.10 -5.86
C PRO A 214 7.51 13.80 -4.49
N ASN A 215 7.33 15.11 -4.49
CA ASN A 215 7.41 15.94 -3.28
C ASN A 215 6.45 15.50 -2.18
N ASP A 216 5.22 15.12 -2.54
CA ASP A 216 4.22 14.63 -1.60
C ASP A 216 4.60 13.29 -0.95
N LEU A 217 5.28 12.42 -1.68
CA LEU A 217 5.84 11.18 -1.11
C LEU A 217 7.05 11.49 -0.22
N LEU A 218 7.93 12.40 -0.65
CA LEU A 218 9.09 12.82 0.15
C LEU A 218 8.61 13.43 1.47
N GLU A 219 7.65 14.33 1.46
CA GLU A 219 7.06 14.94 2.64
C GLU A 219 6.51 13.89 3.61
N LYS A 220 5.68 12.95 3.12
CA LYS A 220 5.15 11.84 3.92
C LYS A 220 6.26 10.97 4.55
N LEU A 221 7.38 10.78 3.87
CA LEU A 221 8.49 10.01 4.38
C LEU A 221 9.33 10.78 5.40
N LEU A 222 9.53 12.10 5.20
CA LEU A 222 10.29 12.98 6.10
C LEU A 222 9.56 13.29 7.40
N HIS A 223 8.22 13.28 7.42
CA HIS A 223 7.43 13.53 8.64
C HIS A 223 7.77 12.59 9.82
N ARG A 224 8.54 11.55 9.60
CA ARG A 224 8.99 10.61 10.63
C ARG A 224 10.21 11.10 11.41
N PHE A 225 10.94 12.06 10.87
CA PHE A 225 12.11 12.61 11.52
C PHE A 225 11.68 13.74 12.45
N ASN A 226 11.63 13.43 13.75
CA ASN A 226 11.33 14.38 14.84
C ASN A 226 12.58 14.64 15.68
N PHE A 227 13.70 14.94 15.05
CA PHE A 227 14.88 15.35 15.76
C PHE A 227 15.00 16.86 15.76
N ASP A 228 14.82 17.45 16.93
CA ASP A 228 15.03 18.88 17.16
C ASP A 228 16.38 19.09 17.85
N ASP A 229 17.47 19.12 17.09
CA ASP A 229 18.72 19.64 17.59
C ASP A 229 18.64 21.17 17.48
N PRO A 230 18.72 21.91 18.62
CA PRO A 230 18.55 23.37 18.61
C PRO A 230 19.65 24.12 17.84
N SER A 231 20.77 23.46 17.54
CA SER A 231 21.82 24.04 16.70
C SER A 231 21.50 23.97 15.20
N VAL A 232 20.52 23.17 14.77
CA VAL A 232 20.10 23.10 13.38
C VAL A 232 19.14 24.24 13.09
N LEU A 233 19.54 25.20 12.28
CA LEU A 233 18.74 26.38 11.91
C LEU A 233 17.85 26.14 10.69
N ILE A 234 18.28 25.29 9.76
CA ILE A 234 17.51 24.85 8.60
C ILE A 234 17.40 23.33 8.61
N HIS A 235 16.19 22.82 8.82
CA HIS A 235 15.91 21.38 8.91
C HIS A 235 15.66 20.76 7.54
N ALA A 236 15.74 19.41 7.48
CA ALA A 236 15.38 18.65 6.28
C ALA A 236 13.90 18.87 5.92
N GLY A 237 13.63 19.22 4.67
CA GLY A 237 12.29 19.48 4.16
C GLY A 237 12.22 19.38 2.63
N VAL A 238 11.00 19.40 2.11
CA VAL A 238 10.78 19.48 0.66
C VAL A 238 11.19 20.85 0.15
N GLY A 239 12.16 20.88 -0.79
CA GLY A 239 12.69 22.13 -1.33
C GLY A 239 13.86 22.72 -0.56
N GLU A 240 14.27 22.09 0.56
CA GLU A 240 15.43 22.51 1.33
C GLU A 240 16.68 21.75 0.84
N ASP A 241 17.46 22.37 -0.03
CA ASP A 241 18.68 21.82 -0.60
C ASP A 241 19.93 22.09 0.25
N ILE A 242 19.79 22.86 1.35
CA ILE A 242 20.89 23.19 2.28
C ILE A 242 20.47 22.94 3.72
N THR A 243 21.47 22.83 4.60
CA THR A 243 21.28 22.95 6.05
C THR A 243 22.17 24.06 6.59
N ALA A 244 21.77 24.71 7.69
CA ALA A 244 22.59 25.62 8.45
C ALA A 244 22.63 25.14 9.91
N VAL A 245 23.83 25.13 10.47
CA VAL A 245 24.07 24.66 11.84
C VAL A 245 24.88 25.71 12.58
N ASP A 246 24.43 26.11 13.76
CA ASP A 246 25.16 26.99 14.66
C ASP A 246 26.15 26.17 15.51
N ILE A 247 27.44 26.49 15.51
CA ILE A 247 28.49 25.82 16.26
C ILE A 247 29.19 26.81 17.22
N ASP A 248 29.53 26.29 18.37
CA ASP A 248 30.25 27.07 19.40
C ASP A 248 31.68 27.41 18.95
N GLU A 249 32.16 28.63 19.31
CA GLU A 249 33.53 29.09 19.02
C GLU A 249 34.63 28.24 19.68
N GLU A 250 34.32 27.51 20.72
CA GLU A 250 35.27 26.65 21.48
C GLU A 250 35.37 25.22 20.91
N GLU A 251 34.59 24.87 19.94
CA GLU A 251 34.56 23.55 19.33
C GLU A 251 35.25 23.52 17.95
N VAL A 252 35.71 22.33 17.55
CA VAL A 252 36.17 22.01 16.19
C VAL A 252 35.11 21.14 15.51
N LEU A 253 34.71 21.54 14.32
CA LEU A 253 33.84 20.76 13.48
C LEU A 253 34.62 19.69 12.72
N VAL A 254 34.26 18.42 12.93
CA VAL A 254 34.82 17.26 12.23
C VAL A 254 33.78 16.74 11.25
N ILE A 255 34.18 16.58 10.00
CA ILE A 255 33.25 16.15 8.90
C ILE A 255 33.81 14.89 8.24
N LYS A 256 32.93 13.94 7.98
CA LYS A 256 33.24 12.69 7.24
C LYS A 256 32.16 12.38 6.23
N SER A 257 32.52 11.78 5.10
CA SER A 257 31.56 11.26 4.12
C SER A 257 32.02 9.92 3.57
N ASP A 258 31.15 8.90 3.65
CA ASP A 258 31.36 7.60 3.02
C ASP A 258 30.11 7.07 2.34
N PRO A 259 30.25 6.45 1.16
CA PRO A 259 29.18 5.74 0.48
C PRO A 259 29.03 4.31 0.99
N ILE A 260 27.80 3.86 1.15
CA ILE A 260 27.46 2.45 1.39
C ILE A 260 27.14 1.77 0.06
N THR A 261 28.07 0.95 -0.40
CA THR A 261 28.01 0.32 -1.73
C THR A 261 27.98 -1.21 -1.69
N PHE A 262 28.33 -1.84 -0.59
CA PHE A 262 28.41 -3.31 -0.49
C PHE A 262 27.21 -3.95 0.19
N ALA A 263 26.53 -3.24 1.10
CA ALA A 263 25.35 -3.75 1.77
C ALA A 263 24.16 -3.81 0.80
N THR A 264 23.35 -4.87 0.92
CA THR A 264 22.09 -5.02 0.20
C THR A 264 20.89 -4.95 1.16
N ASP A 265 21.14 -5.02 2.46
CA ASP A 265 20.17 -4.89 3.52
C ASP A 265 20.73 -3.97 4.62
N GLN A 266 19.84 -3.38 5.42
CA GLN A 266 20.19 -2.44 6.50
C GLN A 266 21.08 -1.28 6.06
N MET A 267 20.91 -0.82 4.83
CA MET A 267 21.80 0.19 4.24
C MET A 267 21.74 1.52 4.97
N GLY A 268 20.55 1.92 5.44
CA GLY A 268 20.37 3.12 6.27
C GLY A 268 21.09 3.01 7.59
N HIS A 269 21.08 1.83 8.22
CA HIS A 269 21.80 1.55 9.45
C HIS A 269 23.32 1.71 9.24
N TYR A 270 23.89 1.11 8.21
CA TYR A 270 25.33 1.22 7.93
C TYR A 270 25.74 2.65 7.57
N ALA A 271 24.88 3.41 6.85
CA ALA A 271 25.18 4.78 6.49
C ALA A 271 25.39 5.69 7.71
N VAL A 272 24.66 5.45 8.78
CA VAL A 272 24.85 6.16 10.05
C VAL A 272 26.10 5.64 10.77
N LEU A 273 26.19 4.33 11.03
CA LEU A 273 27.21 3.77 11.91
C LEU A 273 28.63 3.87 11.35
N VAL A 274 28.81 3.63 10.05
CA VAL A 274 30.16 3.73 9.44
C VAL A 274 30.68 5.16 9.58
N ASN A 275 29.87 6.15 9.20
CA ASN A 275 30.28 7.55 9.31
C ASN A 275 30.44 7.98 10.79
N ALA A 276 29.57 7.51 11.70
CA ALA A 276 29.65 7.83 13.13
C ALA A 276 30.90 7.26 13.77
N ASN A 277 31.31 6.03 13.41
CA ASN A 277 32.55 5.43 13.90
C ASN A 277 33.78 6.25 13.49
N ASP A 278 33.83 6.73 12.23
CA ASP A 278 34.94 7.52 11.76
C ASP A 278 35.02 8.88 12.48
N ILE A 279 33.89 9.56 12.68
CA ILE A 279 33.85 10.78 13.52
C ILE A 279 34.33 10.48 14.93
N ALA A 280 33.87 9.38 15.54
CA ALA A 280 34.25 9.03 16.92
C ALA A 280 35.75 8.72 17.08
N THR A 281 36.44 8.21 16.02
CA THR A 281 37.90 7.97 16.06
C THR A 281 38.73 9.24 16.26
N SER A 282 38.18 10.41 15.91
CA SER A 282 38.81 11.72 16.16
C SER A 282 38.53 12.29 17.54
N GLY A 283 37.78 11.57 18.40
CA GLY A 283 37.30 12.07 19.69
C GLY A 283 36.03 12.94 19.57
N ALA A 284 35.57 13.23 18.38
CA ALA A 284 34.38 14.06 18.15
C ALA A 284 33.08 13.30 18.44
N THR A 285 32.10 14.02 18.93
CA THR A 285 30.71 13.52 19.08
C THR A 285 29.96 13.69 17.79
N PRO A 286 29.46 12.61 17.14
CA PRO A 286 28.63 12.71 15.93
C PRO A 286 27.33 13.44 16.25
N ARG A 287 26.90 14.39 15.40
CA ARG A 287 25.71 15.23 15.66
C ARG A 287 24.78 15.39 14.45
N TRP A 288 25.30 15.67 13.26
CA TRP A 288 24.51 16.12 12.11
C TRP A 288 24.78 15.25 10.89
N LEU A 289 23.72 14.64 10.35
CA LEU A 289 23.77 13.76 9.19
C LEU A 289 23.08 14.40 7.98
N LEU A 290 23.75 14.40 6.83
CA LEU A 290 23.16 14.62 5.54
C LEU A 290 23.28 13.33 4.72
N THR A 291 22.28 13.04 3.85
CA THR A 291 22.32 11.83 3.05
C THR A 291 22.00 12.11 1.57
N THR A 292 22.73 11.45 0.68
CA THR A 292 22.34 11.31 -0.72
C THR A 292 21.90 9.87 -0.96
N LEU A 293 20.64 9.68 -1.36
CA LEU A 293 20.01 8.40 -1.59
C LEU A 293 19.79 8.23 -3.10
N LEU A 294 20.54 7.32 -3.74
CA LEU A 294 20.39 7.00 -5.14
C LEU A 294 19.75 5.62 -5.29
N PHE A 295 18.64 5.56 -6.01
CA PHE A 295 17.91 4.32 -6.26
C PHE A 295 17.82 4.02 -7.76
N PRO A 296 17.91 2.75 -8.17
CA PRO A 296 17.75 2.38 -9.57
C PRO A 296 16.30 2.60 -10.03
N SER A 297 16.12 2.80 -11.33
CA SER A 297 14.79 2.83 -11.95
C SER A 297 13.99 1.58 -11.60
N GLY A 298 12.70 1.75 -11.33
CA GLY A 298 11.81 0.67 -10.89
C GLY A 298 11.81 0.38 -9.38
N VAL A 299 12.55 1.17 -8.57
CA VAL A 299 12.38 1.13 -7.11
C VAL A 299 10.94 1.48 -6.75
N VAL A 300 10.42 0.88 -5.67
CA VAL A 300 9.10 1.21 -5.12
C VAL A 300 9.24 2.16 -3.92
N PRO A 301 8.31 3.09 -3.71
CA PRO A 301 8.37 4.02 -2.58
C PRO A 301 8.50 3.34 -1.21
N SER A 302 7.89 2.16 -1.03
CA SER A 302 8.04 1.38 0.20
C SER A 302 9.49 0.91 0.44
N GLY A 303 10.25 0.64 -0.62
CA GLY A 303 11.68 0.31 -0.54
C GLY A 303 12.52 1.51 -0.09
N ILE A 304 12.22 2.71 -0.59
CA ILE A 304 12.82 3.96 -0.13
C ILE A 304 12.45 4.21 1.33
N GLY A 305 11.16 4.02 1.67
CA GLY A 305 10.65 4.17 3.04
C GLY A 305 11.33 3.25 4.05
N LYS A 306 11.68 2.01 3.65
CA LYS A 306 12.47 1.10 4.49
C LYS A 306 13.82 1.69 4.83
N VAL A 307 14.57 2.19 3.84
CA VAL A 307 15.88 2.81 4.04
C VAL A 307 15.80 4.05 4.92
N ILE A 308 14.80 4.91 4.68
CA ILE A 308 14.56 6.10 5.50
C ILE A 308 14.24 5.72 6.96
N HIS A 309 13.44 4.67 7.18
CA HIS A 309 13.16 4.17 8.53
C HIS A 309 14.41 3.62 9.23
N GLU A 310 15.29 2.92 8.52
CA GLU A 310 16.57 2.47 9.05
C GLU A 310 17.45 3.65 9.47
N LEU A 311 17.56 4.69 8.63
CA LEU A 311 18.28 5.94 8.94
C LEU A 311 17.70 6.61 10.19
N GLU A 312 16.38 6.79 10.25
CA GLU A 312 15.69 7.40 11.38
C GLU A 312 15.94 6.62 12.69
N SER A 313 15.74 5.31 12.66
CA SER A 313 15.86 4.45 13.84
C SER A 313 17.26 4.53 14.47
N VAL A 314 18.31 4.44 13.65
CA VAL A 314 19.69 4.47 14.11
C VAL A 314 20.12 5.88 14.51
N SER A 315 19.71 6.89 13.75
CA SER A 315 20.00 8.28 14.10
C SER A 315 19.40 8.65 15.46
N ARG A 316 18.15 8.23 15.72
CA ARG A 316 17.50 8.41 17.02
C ARG A 316 18.26 7.69 18.14
N GLN A 317 18.67 6.44 17.93
CA GLN A 317 19.41 5.65 18.93
C GLN A 317 20.71 6.33 19.37
N TRP A 318 21.38 7.02 18.45
CA TRP A 318 22.68 7.65 18.68
C TRP A 318 22.59 9.18 18.84
N ASN A 319 21.38 9.73 18.92
CA ASN A 319 21.14 11.17 19.04
C ASN A 319 21.81 11.98 17.92
N ILE A 320 21.72 11.47 16.69
CA ILE A 320 22.24 12.12 15.48
C ILE A 320 21.07 12.73 14.73
N SER A 321 21.15 14.02 14.40
CA SER A 321 20.10 14.74 13.67
C SER A 321 20.27 14.60 12.16
N LEU A 322 19.23 14.15 11.45
CA LEU A 322 19.19 14.24 9.98
C LEU A 322 18.85 15.68 9.60
N CYS A 323 19.82 16.39 9.00
CA CYS A 323 19.71 17.82 8.71
C CYS A 323 19.27 18.11 7.28
N GLY A 324 19.43 17.13 6.36
CA GLY A 324 19.09 17.33 4.97
C GLY A 324 19.58 16.19 4.10
N GLY A 325 19.41 16.37 2.79
CA GLY A 325 19.89 15.39 1.84
C GLY A 325 19.24 15.51 0.47
N HIS A 326 19.45 14.46 -0.33
CA HIS A 326 18.90 14.36 -1.67
C HIS A 326 18.44 12.92 -1.93
N THR A 327 17.32 12.74 -2.60
CA THR A 327 16.82 11.43 -3.01
C THR A 327 16.50 11.45 -4.50
N GLU A 328 17.14 10.56 -5.26
CA GLU A 328 17.00 10.49 -6.70
C GLU A 328 16.80 9.04 -7.17
N ILE A 329 15.95 8.86 -8.19
CA ILE A 329 15.79 7.64 -8.96
C ILE A 329 16.54 7.83 -10.26
N THR A 330 17.57 7.02 -10.52
CA THR A 330 18.52 7.23 -11.62
C THR A 330 18.93 5.91 -12.28
N ASP A 331 19.35 5.96 -13.51
CA ASP A 331 19.99 4.85 -14.24
C ASP A 331 21.51 4.75 -14.00
N ALA A 332 22.09 5.74 -13.32
CA ALA A 332 23.52 5.73 -12.96
C ALA A 332 23.89 4.62 -11.97
N VAL A 333 22.90 4.03 -11.28
CA VAL A 333 23.09 2.94 -10.32
C VAL A 333 22.19 1.75 -10.66
N THR A 334 22.71 0.53 -10.48
CA THR A 334 21.97 -0.72 -10.69
C THR A 334 21.39 -1.30 -9.40
N ARG A 335 21.75 -0.74 -8.27
CA ARG A 335 21.28 -1.04 -6.92
C ARG A 335 21.29 0.25 -6.09
N PRO A 336 20.58 0.32 -4.96
CA PRO A 336 20.63 1.48 -4.07
C PRO A 336 22.06 1.80 -3.65
N VAL A 337 22.38 3.09 -3.60
CA VAL A 337 23.64 3.63 -3.03
C VAL A 337 23.25 4.74 -2.06
N ILE A 338 23.79 4.68 -0.86
CA ILE A 338 23.59 5.70 0.18
C ILE A 338 24.93 6.33 0.50
N ILE A 339 25.01 7.64 0.33
CA ILE A 339 26.17 8.43 0.72
C ILE A 339 25.76 9.19 2.00
N GLY A 340 26.43 8.87 3.12
CA GLY A 340 26.31 9.63 4.35
C GLY A 340 27.40 10.71 4.42
N MET A 341 27.02 11.93 4.78
CA MET A 341 27.94 12.96 5.25
C MET A 341 27.58 13.26 6.71
N LEU A 342 28.50 12.97 7.62
CA LEU A 342 28.29 13.17 9.04
C LEU A 342 29.25 14.23 9.58
N ALA A 343 28.72 15.12 10.38
CA ALA A 343 29.49 16.11 11.10
C ALA A 343 29.34 15.91 12.61
N GLY A 344 30.39 16.23 13.34
CA GLY A 344 30.42 16.17 14.79
C GLY A 344 31.35 17.25 15.36
N THR A 345 31.36 17.41 16.65
CA THR A 345 32.20 18.41 17.34
C THR A 345 33.08 17.80 18.42
N VAL A 346 34.22 18.42 18.63
CA VAL A 346 35.17 18.12 19.72
C VAL A 346 35.72 19.42 20.25
N ALA A 347 36.00 19.50 21.57
CA ALA A 347 36.58 20.66 22.16
C ALA A 347 38.00 20.94 21.63
N LYS A 348 38.37 22.22 21.44
CA LYS A 348 39.68 22.63 20.89
C LYS A 348 40.89 22.19 21.73
N ARG A 349 40.66 21.66 22.95
CA ARG A 349 41.69 21.27 23.88
C ARG A 349 41.90 19.76 23.96
N ASP A 350 41.05 19.00 23.28
CA ASP A 350 41.14 17.55 23.22
C ASP A 350 41.69 17.14 21.79
#